data_ae1e306056642902e28d02032cbea0fa
#
_entry.id   ae1e306056642902e28d02032cbea0fa
#
_cell.length_a   1.000
_cell.length_b   1.000
_cell.length_c   1.000
_cell.angle_alpha   90.00
_cell.angle_beta   90.00
_cell.angle_gamma   90.00
#
_symmetry.space_group_name_H-M   'P 1'
#
loop_
_entity.id
_entity.type
_entity.pdbx_description
1 polymer ?
#
loop_
_entity_poly.entity_id
_entity_poly.type
_entity_poly.pdbx_seq_one_letter_code
_entity_poly.pdbx_strand_id
1 'polypeptide(L)'
;EQDSSRLSDIDLPKHFSNMHFGVLFHPKYWHDPIKTGTDVRLLADIPEGFDLAASLTKLAMIAPKGTATRILIPMLNVDSRIDELGIINLGDSKEYETPDNTVGHIPETADPGEIGNGWFFGHLESPFSGEGNVFHRLPEIPELLREINEIGEGGIDIILHSSTGEYLYQVTSSEVLHADDLKIYGADDSRISLVTCIPRLEYSHRLIIKGVLAGVRTY
;
A
#
# COMPACT_ATOMS: atom_id res chain seq x y z
N GLU A 1 49.14 -14.89 0.65
CA GLU A 1 48.56 -14.61 1.98
C GLU A 1 47.83 -13.28 1.88
N GLN A 2 46.55 -13.32 1.60
CA GLN A 2 45.68 -12.15 1.65
C GLN A 2 45.01 -12.10 3.00
N ASP A 3 45.22 -10.98 3.65
CA ASP A 3 44.78 -10.59 4.97
C ASP A 3 43.27 -10.74 5.17
N SER A 4 42.83 -11.79 5.85
CA SER A 4 41.46 -12.08 6.24
C SER A 4 41.05 -11.39 7.55
N SER A 5 41.84 -10.43 8.06
CA SER A 5 41.65 -9.82 9.38
C SER A 5 40.79 -8.55 9.41
N ARG A 6 40.25 -8.07 8.28
CA ARG A 6 39.53 -6.78 8.21
C ARG A 6 38.00 -6.86 8.37
N LEU A 7 37.45 -8.05 8.61
CA LEU A 7 35.98 -8.21 8.79
C LEU A 7 35.55 -8.31 10.26
N SER A 8 36.49 -8.31 11.20
CA SER A 8 36.19 -8.48 12.63
C SER A 8 35.86 -7.18 13.39
N ASP A 9 36.01 -6.01 12.78
CA ASP A 9 35.86 -4.72 13.47
C ASP A 9 34.61 -3.91 13.04
N ILE A 10 33.65 -4.57 12.40
CA ILE A 10 32.34 -3.93 12.23
C ILE A 10 31.56 -4.13 13.53
N ASP A 11 31.47 -3.08 14.32
CA ASP A 11 30.71 -3.04 15.57
C ASP A 11 29.20 -3.08 15.23
N LEU A 12 28.71 -4.30 14.96
CA LEU A 12 27.29 -4.54 14.72
C LEU A 12 26.53 -4.33 16.03
N PRO A 13 25.40 -3.61 16.01
CA PRO A 13 24.58 -3.45 17.20
C PRO A 13 24.28 -4.80 17.85
N LYS A 14 24.38 -4.89 19.18
CA LYS A 14 24.29 -6.15 19.95
C LYS A 14 23.05 -7.02 19.65
N HIS A 15 21.99 -6.44 19.12
CA HIS A 15 20.79 -7.18 18.72
C HIS A 15 20.95 -7.97 17.41
N PHE A 16 22.03 -7.77 16.66
CA PHE A 16 22.36 -8.56 15.47
C PHE A 16 23.14 -9.84 15.78
N SER A 17 23.76 -9.92 16.95
CA SER A 17 24.66 -11.03 17.32
C SER A 17 23.94 -12.38 17.49
N ASN A 18 22.61 -12.42 17.62
CA ASN A 18 21.82 -13.63 17.80
C ASN A 18 20.94 -13.97 16.58
N MET A 19 21.13 -13.29 15.45
CA MET A 19 20.35 -13.55 14.24
C MET A 19 21.08 -14.56 13.35
N HIS A 20 20.41 -15.65 13.02
CA HIS A 20 20.85 -16.53 11.93
C HIS A 20 20.87 -15.76 10.62
N PHE A 21 21.81 -16.07 9.72
CA PHE A 21 22.06 -15.36 8.47
C PHE A 21 20.78 -15.12 7.62
N GLY A 22 19.77 -15.99 7.70
CA GLY A 22 18.46 -15.82 7.03
C GLY A 22 17.54 -14.78 7.68
N VAL A 23 17.86 -14.27 8.87
CA VAL A 23 17.05 -13.28 9.62
C VAL A 23 17.61 -11.86 9.49
N LEU A 24 18.83 -11.71 8.97
CA LEU A 24 19.45 -10.41 8.68
C LEU A 24 18.65 -9.56 7.68
N PHE A 25 17.74 -10.20 6.98
CA PHE A 25 16.84 -9.55 6.01
C PHE A 25 15.42 -9.38 6.55
N HIS A 26 15.29 -9.05 7.84
CA HIS A 26 13.97 -8.67 8.37
C HIS A 26 13.42 -7.49 7.54
N PRO A 27 12.13 -7.53 7.11
CA PRO A 27 11.54 -6.54 6.19
C PRO A 27 11.79 -5.08 6.56
N LYS A 28 11.90 -4.74 7.83
CA LYS A 28 12.17 -3.36 8.27
C LYS A 28 13.58 -2.83 7.90
N TYR A 29 14.51 -3.71 7.53
CA TYR A 29 15.87 -3.36 7.12
C TYR A 29 16.11 -3.56 5.62
N TRP A 30 15.14 -4.13 4.91
CA TRP A 30 15.20 -4.14 3.47
C TRP A 30 15.10 -2.70 3.00
N HIS A 31 16.13 -2.24 2.32
CA HIS A 31 15.92 -1.13 1.42
C HIS A 31 14.82 -1.58 0.48
N ASP A 32 13.73 -0.82 0.46
CA ASP A 32 12.65 -1.03 -0.45
C ASP A 32 13.26 -1.28 -1.84
N PRO A 33 13.07 -2.46 -2.46
CA PRO A 33 13.66 -2.76 -3.76
C PRO A 33 13.25 -1.74 -4.83
N ILE A 34 12.14 -1.04 -4.62
CA ILE A 34 11.67 0.04 -5.48
C ILE A 34 12.55 1.29 -5.34
N LYS A 35 13.12 1.56 -4.18
CA LYS A 35 14.12 2.65 -4.00
C LYS A 35 15.41 2.41 -4.77
N THR A 36 15.72 1.17 -5.12
CA THR A 36 16.92 0.81 -5.91
C THR A 36 16.67 0.76 -7.40
N GLY A 37 15.44 1.00 -7.87
CA GLY A 37 15.10 1.01 -9.28
C GLY A 37 15.30 -0.33 -10.01
N THR A 38 15.38 -1.44 -9.27
CA THR A 38 15.75 -2.74 -9.82
C THR A 38 14.59 -3.72 -9.99
N ASP A 39 13.36 -3.36 -9.60
CA ASP A 39 12.22 -4.24 -9.85
C ASP A 39 11.60 -3.97 -11.21
N VAL A 40 12.32 -4.45 -12.25
CA VAL A 40 11.87 -4.43 -13.64
C VAL A 40 10.57 -5.22 -13.84
N ARG A 41 10.20 -6.09 -12.91
CA ARG A 41 8.98 -6.91 -12.99
C ARG A 41 7.71 -6.10 -12.82
N LEU A 42 7.70 -5.09 -11.93
CA LEU A 42 6.55 -4.19 -11.76
C LEU A 42 6.22 -3.40 -13.02
N LEU A 43 7.18 -3.25 -13.92
CA LEU A 43 7.03 -2.46 -15.13
C LEU A 43 6.69 -3.30 -16.38
N ALA A 44 6.77 -4.64 -16.30
CA ALA A 44 6.61 -5.51 -17.46
C ALA A 44 5.14 -5.84 -17.80
N ASP A 45 4.25 -5.81 -16.80
CA ASP A 45 2.85 -6.25 -16.92
C ASP A 45 1.85 -5.10 -16.74
N ILE A 46 2.20 -3.91 -17.22
CA ILE A 46 1.28 -2.78 -17.17
C ILE A 46 0.19 -2.94 -18.23
N PRO A 47 -1.09 -2.87 -17.86
CA PRO A 47 -2.20 -2.94 -18.78
C PRO A 47 -2.10 -1.92 -19.90
N GLU A 48 -2.56 -2.30 -21.11
CA GLU A 48 -2.55 -1.42 -22.27
C GLU A 48 -3.27 -0.09 -22.00
N GLY A 49 -2.67 1.01 -22.42
CA GLY A 49 -3.21 2.36 -22.28
C GLY A 49 -2.74 3.11 -21.02
N PHE A 50 -1.90 2.51 -20.18
CA PHE A 50 -1.21 3.22 -19.12
C PHE A 50 0.20 3.62 -19.53
N ASP A 51 0.59 4.84 -19.23
CA ASP A 51 1.97 5.32 -19.35
C ASP A 51 2.77 4.95 -18.10
N LEU A 52 3.99 4.45 -18.27
CA LEU A 52 4.88 4.06 -17.18
C LEU A 52 5.15 5.22 -16.21
N ALA A 53 4.96 5.01 -14.91
CA ALA A 53 5.23 6.01 -13.90
C ALA A 53 6.69 6.51 -13.92
N ALA A 54 7.65 5.62 -14.21
CA ALA A 54 9.06 5.99 -14.35
C ALA A 54 9.33 7.00 -15.47
N SER A 55 8.50 7.01 -16.53
CA SER A 55 8.58 7.99 -17.62
C SER A 55 7.92 9.32 -17.25
N LEU A 56 7.03 9.30 -16.26
CA LEU A 56 6.19 10.42 -15.86
C LEU A 56 6.75 11.23 -14.70
N THR A 57 7.88 10.83 -14.10
CA THR A 57 8.44 11.45 -12.88
C THR A 57 8.63 12.97 -13.02
N LYS A 58 8.79 13.49 -14.25
CA LYS A 58 8.83 14.93 -14.52
C LYS A 58 7.46 15.55 -14.84
N LEU A 59 6.52 14.78 -15.38
CA LEU A 59 5.17 15.28 -15.73
C LEU A 59 4.18 15.11 -14.58
N ALA A 60 4.28 14.05 -13.78
CA ALA A 60 3.42 13.81 -12.62
C ALA A 60 3.55 14.89 -11.54
N MET A 61 4.69 15.60 -11.49
CA MET A 61 4.87 16.77 -10.63
C MET A 61 4.12 18.02 -11.10
N ILE A 62 3.55 18.02 -12.31
CA ILE A 62 2.97 19.23 -12.95
C ILE A 62 1.48 19.03 -13.28
N ALA A 63 0.97 17.80 -13.30
CA ALA A 63 -0.43 17.54 -13.60
C ALA A 63 -1.33 18.01 -12.44
N PRO A 64 -2.49 18.65 -12.75
CA PRO A 64 -3.48 18.95 -11.73
C PRO A 64 -3.95 17.66 -11.09
N LYS A 65 -3.77 17.58 -9.78
CA LYS A 65 -4.07 16.41 -8.97
C LYS A 65 -5.53 16.48 -8.57
N GLY A 66 -6.22 15.38 -8.68
CA GLY A 66 -7.61 15.25 -8.27
C GLY A 66 -7.75 14.19 -7.21
N THR A 67 -8.64 14.42 -6.26
CA THR A 67 -8.96 13.43 -5.21
C THR A 67 -9.42 12.12 -5.82
N ALA A 68 -9.13 11.03 -5.12
CA ALA A 68 -9.58 9.70 -5.50
C ALA A 68 -11.12 9.62 -5.40
N THR A 69 -11.78 9.14 -6.45
CA THR A 69 -13.26 9.02 -6.49
C THR A 69 -13.74 7.57 -6.56
N ARG A 70 -12.90 6.65 -7.04
CA ARG A 70 -13.24 5.24 -7.20
C ARG A 70 -11.99 4.38 -7.11
N ILE A 71 -12.13 3.18 -6.55
CA ILE A 71 -11.10 2.16 -6.51
C ILE A 71 -11.57 0.90 -7.20
N LEU A 72 -10.69 0.30 -8.01
CA LEU A 72 -10.87 -1.01 -8.61
C LEU A 72 -9.70 -1.92 -8.20
N ILE A 73 -10.01 -3.15 -7.77
CA ILE A 73 -9.04 -4.23 -7.60
C ILE A 73 -9.59 -5.43 -8.36
N PRO A 74 -9.28 -5.57 -9.66
CA PRO A 74 -9.92 -6.55 -10.54
C PRO A 74 -9.80 -8.00 -10.02
N MET A 75 -8.64 -8.37 -9.53
CA MET A 75 -8.35 -9.72 -9.00
C MET A 75 -9.25 -10.10 -7.81
N LEU A 76 -9.63 -9.12 -7.00
CA LEU A 76 -10.55 -9.31 -5.86
C LEU A 76 -12.01 -8.99 -6.19
N ASN A 77 -12.30 -8.58 -7.42
CA ASN A 77 -13.61 -8.07 -7.82
C ASN A 77 -14.12 -6.94 -6.91
N VAL A 78 -13.20 -6.07 -6.47
CA VAL A 78 -13.51 -4.84 -5.72
C VAL A 78 -13.75 -3.72 -6.71
N ASP A 79 -14.89 -3.06 -6.56
CA ASP A 79 -15.30 -1.87 -7.31
C ASP A 79 -16.11 -1.00 -6.36
N SER A 80 -15.54 0.12 -5.91
CA SER A 80 -16.16 0.97 -4.90
C SER A 80 -15.88 2.44 -5.15
N ARG A 81 -16.84 3.28 -4.74
CA ARG A 81 -16.56 4.72 -4.59
C ARG A 81 -15.55 4.93 -3.47
N ILE A 82 -14.90 6.09 -3.53
CA ILE A 82 -14.07 6.59 -2.46
C ILE A 82 -14.72 7.89 -1.96
N ASP A 83 -14.89 7.98 -0.65
CA ASP A 83 -15.32 9.18 0.04
C ASP A 83 -14.18 9.68 0.94
N GLU A 84 -14.01 10.98 1.07
CA GLU A 84 -13.03 11.54 2.01
C GLU A 84 -13.54 11.43 3.43
N LEU A 85 -12.70 10.93 4.34
CA LEU A 85 -13.05 10.73 5.74
C LEU A 85 -13.02 12.07 6.50
N GLY A 86 -14.14 12.41 7.10
CA GLY A 86 -14.21 13.52 8.04
C GLY A 86 -13.52 13.21 9.36
N ILE A 87 -13.09 14.26 10.07
CA ILE A 87 -12.57 14.12 11.44
C ILE A 87 -13.69 14.32 12.41
N ILE A 88 -13.98 13.31 13.22
CA ILE A 88 -14.90 13.38 14.34
C ILE A 88 -14.15 13.90 15.56
N ASN A 89 -14.64 14.97 16.16
CA ASN A 89 -14.10 15.49 17.40
C ASN A 89 -14.88 14.91 18.59
N LEU A 90 -14.23 14.02 19.34
CA LEU A 90 -14.79 13.36 20.52
C LEU A 90 -14.47 14.10 21.83
N GLY A 91 -14.04 15.36 21.76
CA GLY A 91 -13.63 16.16 22.91
C GLY A 91 -12.12 16.03 23.15
N ASP A 92 -11.71 15.00 23.87
CA ASP A 92 -10.28 14.77 24.20
C ASP A 92 -9.50 14.02 23.11
N SER A 93 -10.20 13.43 22.13
CA SER A 93 -9.61 12.71 21.00
C SER A 93 -10.23 13.12 19.67
N LYS A 94 -9.48 12.88 18.59
CA LYS A 94 -9.95 13.02 17.21
C LYS A 94 -9.84 11.68 16.53
N GLU A 95 -10.91 11.27 15.88
CA GLU A 95 -10.97 10.03 15.09
C GLU A 95 -11.49 10.34 13.69
N TYR A 96 -11.11 9.54 12.72
CA TYR A 96 -11.70 9.61 11.39
C TYR A 96 -13.04 8.89 11.38
N GLU A 97 -13.94 9.40 10.56
CA GLU A 97 -15.21 8.73 10.29
C GLU A 97 -14.98 7.34 9.75
N THR A 98 -15.90 6.43 10.04
CA THR A 98 -15.90 5.09 9.44
C THR A 98 -16.66 5.15 8.12
N PRO A 99 -16.09 4.68 6.99
CA PRO A 99 -16.77 4.77 5.71
C PRO A 99 -17.97 3.81 5.63
N ASP A 100 -19.13 4.32 5.18
CA ASP A 100 -20.35 3.55 5.01
C ASP A 100 -20.44 2.95 3.61
N ASN A 101 -20.23 1.62 3.49
CA ASN A 101 -20.34 0.86 2.23
C ASN A 101 -19.50 1.42 1.07
N THR A 102 -18.44 2.14 1.40
CA THR A 102 -17.47 2.75 0.48
C THR A 102 -16.06 2.55 1.00
N VAL A 103 -15.08 3.01 0.25
CA VAL A 103 -13.71 3.17 0.74
C VAL A 103 -13.53 4.60 1.21
N GLY A 104 -12.97 4.77 2.40
CA GLY A 104 -12.65 6.08 2.94
C GLY A 104 -11.19 6.46 2.66
N HIS A 105 -10.93 7.68 2.21
CA HIS A 105 -9.60 8.26 2.05
C HIS A 105 -9.34 9.28 3.15
N ILE A 106 -8.14 9.27 3.73
CA ILE A 106 -7.71 10.31 4.66
C ILE A 106 -7.22 11.53 3.87
N PRO A 107 -7.93 12.67 3.89
CA PRO A 107 -7.67 13.81 3.00
C PRO A 107 -6.32 14.50 3.25
N GLU A 108 -5.71 14.31 4.44
CA GLU A 108 -4.37 14.86 4.74
C GLU A 108 -3.23 13.96 4.21
N THR A 109 -3.56 12.86 3.53
CA THR A 109 -2.58 11.97 2.91
C THR A 109 -2.52 12.17 1.40
N ALA A 110 -1.59 11.49 0.72
CA ALA A 110 -1.36 11.73 -0.70
C ALA A 110 -2.57 11.37 -1.56
N ASP A 111 -2.91 12.25 -2.50
CA ASP A 111 -3.84 12.00 -3.59
C ASP A 111 -3.23 11.09 -4.68
N PRO A 112 -4.04 10.46 -5.55
CA PRO A 112 -3.52 9.61 -6.62
C PRO A 112 -2.43 10.26 -7.46
N GLY A 113 -1.28 9.59 -7.56
CA GLY A 113 -0.12 10.08 -8.30
C GLY A 113 0.75 11.08 -7.55
N GLU A 114 0.37 11.54 -6.36
CA GLU A 114 1.22 12.40 -5.53
C GLU A 114 2.37 11.62 -4.90
N ILE A 115 3.48 12.33 -4.65
CA ILE A 115 4.54 11.82 -3.79
C ILE A 115 4.02 11.79 -2.36
N GLY A 116 4.11 10.64 -1.74
CA GLY A 116 3.57 10.37 -0.42
C GLY A 116 2.88 9.03 -0.38
N ASN A 117 2.15 8.77 0.71
CA ASN A 117 1.39 7.54 0.90
C ASN A 117 -0.08 7.90 1.11
N GLY A 118 -0.94 7.59 0.15
CA GLY A 118 -2.39 7.73 0.29
C GLY A 118 -2.96 6.60 1.15
N TRP A 119 -3.75 6.94 2.17
CA TRP A 119 -4.31 5.98 3.10
C TRP A 119 -5.81 5.79 2.88
N PHE A 120 -6.19 4.54 2.61
CA PHE A 120 -7.55 4.14 2.26
C PHE A 120 -8.06 3.08 3.22
N PHE A 121 -9.24 3.27 3.77
CA PHE A 121 -9.86 2.40 4.76
C PHE A 121 -11.16 1.80 4.22
N GLY A 122 -11.42 0.55 4.56
CA GLY A 122 -12.66 -0.12 4.20
C GLY A 122 -12.97 -1.26 5.14
N HIS A 123 -14.27 -1.53 5.32
CA HIS A 123 -14.72 -2.63 6.16
C HIS A 123 -14.36 -3.99 5.57
N LEU A 124 -13.84 -4.88 6.41
CA LEU A 124 -13.75 -6.31 6.11
C LEU A 124 -15.15 -6.92 6.05
N GLU A 125 -15.92 -6.64 7.09
CA GLU A 125 -17.33 -6.95 7.25
C GLU A 125 -17.85 -6.07 8.38
N SER A 126 -19.13 -5.78 8.38
CA SER A 126 -19.77 -5.10 9.50
C SER A 126 -21.00 -5.87 9.96
N PRO A 127 -21.18 -6.04 11.27
CA PRO A 127 -22.42 -6.58 11.84
C PRO A 127 -23.59 -5.59 11.74
N PHE A 128 -23.31 -4.32 11.42
CA PHE A 128 -24.31 -3.28 11.29
C PHE A 128 -24.81 -3.17 9.86
N SER A 129 -26.12 -3.03 9.71
CA SER A 129 -26.73 -2.88 8.39
C SER A 129 -26.32 -1.52 7.79
N GLY A 130 -25.69 -1.58 6.59
CA GLY A 130 -25.33 -0.38 5.84
C GLY A 130 -23.84 -0.07 5.78
N GLU A 131 -23.03 -0.50 6.74
CA GLU A 131 -21.59 -0.23 6.76
C GLU A 131 -20.82 -1.01 5.69
N GLY A 132 -21.37 -2.11 5.20
CA GLY A 132 -20.82 -2.86 4.07
C GLY A 132 -19.62 -3.75 4.40
N ASN A 133 -18.98 -4.23 3.33
CA ASN A 133 -17.88 -5.18 3.41
C ASN A 133 -16.92 -5.03 2.22
N VAL A 134 -16.65 -3.81 1.82
CA VAL A 134 -15.92 -3.48 0.58
C VAL A 134 -14.56 -4.17 0.48
N PHE A 135 -13.88 -4.39 1.59
CA PHE A 135 -12.58 -5.06 1.66
C PHE A 135 -12.64 -6.50 2.21
N HIS A 136 -13.81 -7.18 2.11
CA HIS A 136 -13.97 -8.54 2.65
C HIS A 136 -13.00 -9.56 2.06
N ARG A 137 -12.52 -9.34 0.83
CA ARG A 137 -11.55 -10.20 0.15
C ARG A 137 -10.10 -9.71 0.25
N LEU A 138 -9.85 -8.55 0.86
CA LEU A 138 -8.49 -8.03 1.02
C LEU A 138 -7.53 -9.02 1.72
N PRO A 139 -7.98 -9.86 2.69
CA PRO A 139 -7.15 -10.90 3.29
C PRO A 139 -6.66 -12.00 2.35
N GLU A 140 -7.15 -12.09 1.13
CA GLU A 140 -6.64 -13.03 0.11
C GLU A 140 -5.30 -12.56 -0.50
N ILE A 141 -5.02 -11.24 -0.47
CA ILE A 141 -3.84 -10.64 -1.10
C ILE A 141 -2.51 -11.25 -0.62
N PRO A 142 -2.26 -11.49 0.67
CA PRO A 142 -0.98 -12.05 1.11
C PRO A 142 -0.67 -13.41 0.47
N GLU A 143 -1.68 -14.25 0.27
CA GLU A 143 -1.52 -15.56 -0.37
C GLU A 143 -1.34 -15.42 -1.89
N LEU A 144 -2.19 -14.64 -2.54
CA LEU A 144 -2.06 -14.34 -3.98
C LEU A 144 -0.69 -13.73 -4.32
N LEU A 145 -0.20 -12.82 -3.48
CA LEU A 145 1.11 -12.20 -3.67
C LEU A 145 2.24 -13.24 -3.56
N ARG A 146 2.12 -14.20 -2.65
CA ARG A 146 3.06 -15.31 -2.52
C ARG A 146 3.05 -16.20 -3.78
N GLU A 147 1.87 -16.57 -4.27
CA GLU A 147 1.72 -17.39 -5.48
C GLU A 147 2.30 -16.69 -6.72
N ILE A 148 2.01 -15.39 -6.90
CA ILE A 148 2.56 -14.57 -7.99
C ILE A 148 4.10 -14.53 -7.91
N ASN A 149 4.66 -14.34 -6.72
CA ASN A 149 6.10 -14.32 -6.52
C ASN A 149 6.77 -15.69 -6.81
N GLU A 150 6.09 -16.79 -6.54
CA GLU A 150 6.58 -18.15 -6.84
C GLU A 150 6.56 -18.41 -8.35
N ILE A 151 5.52 -17.99 -9.06
CA ILE A 151 5.38 -18.14 -10.51
C ILE A 151 6.33 -17.17 -11.24
N GLY A 152 6.51 -15.98 -10.68
CA GLY A 152 7.38 -14.93 -11.23
C GLY A 152 6.76 -14.14 -12.37
N GLU A 153 5.45 -14.23 -12.56
CA GLU A 153 4.69 -13.51 -13.59
C GLU A 153 3.43 -12.88 -12.99
N GLY A 154 3.04 -11.69 -13.49
CA GLY A 154 1.85 -10.96 -13.08
C GLY A 154 2.05 -10.07 -11.86
N GLY A 155 0.99 -9.38 -11.49
CA GLY A 155 0.93 -8.50 -10.34
C GLY A 155 -0.51 -8.34 -9.84
N ILE A 156 -0.69 -7.74 -8.68
CA ILE A 156 -2.02 -7.37 -8.16
C ILE A 156 -2.19 -5.88 -8.36
N ASP A 157 -3.07 -5.54 -9.29
CA ASP A 157 -3.34 -4.18 -9.69
C ASP A 157 -4.42 -3.54 -8.83
N ILE A 158 -4.18 -2.29 -8.43
CA ILE A 158 -5.13 -1.40 -7.78
C ILE A 158 -5.23 -0.15 -8.64
N ILE A 159 -6.41 0.16 -9.15
CA ILE A 159 -6.64 1.32 -10.00
C ILE A 159 -7.46 2.35 -9.22
N LEU A 160 -6.90 3.54 -9.06
CA LEU A 160 -7.60 4.69 -8.50
C LEU A 160 -8.04 5.62 -9.64
N HIS A 161 -9.31 6.00 -9.64
CA HIS A 161 -9.82 7.03 -10.53
C HIS A 161 -9.85 8.38 -9.82
N SER A 162 -9.53 9.43 -10.54
CA SER A 162 -9.70 10.81 -10.14
C SER A 162 -10.33 11.63 -11.26
N SER A 163 -10.52 12.91 -11.05
CA SER A 163 -10.99 13.83 -12.11
C SER A 163 -9.96 14.03 -13.24
N THR A 164 -8.71 13.68 -13.03
CA THR A 164 -7.59 13.91 -13.96
C THR A 164 -7.14 12.66 -14.71
N GLY A 165 -7.55 11.48 -14.25
CA GLY A 165 -7.13 10.23 -14.87
C GLY A 165 -7.27 9.02 -13.98
N GLU A 166 -6.65 7.95 -14.40
CA GLU A 166 -6.56 6.69 -13.70
C GLU A 166 -5.10 6.42 -13.31
N TYR A 167 -4.92 5.99 -12.09
CA TYR A 167 -3.62 5.75 -11.48
C TYR A 167 -3.52 4.28 -11.10
N LEU A 168 -2.63 3.57 -11.77
CA LEU A 168 -2.37 2.15 -11.54
C LEU A 168 -1.30 2.00 -10.48
N TYR A 169 -1.65 1.36 -9.38
CA TYR A 169 -0.72 0.92 -8.35
C TYR A 169 -0.59 -0.60 -8.37
N GLN A 170 0.61 -1.11 -8.18
CA GLN A 170 0.85 -2.54 -8.00
C GLN A 170 1.20 -2.85 -6.55
N VAL A 171 0.58 -3.91 -6.04
CA VAL A 171 0.83 -4.37 -4.66
C VAL A 171 2.26 -4.88 -4.53
N THR A 172 2.96 -4.38 -3.54
CA THR A 172 4.35 -4.73 -3.25
C THR A 172 4.52 -5.55 -1.99
N SER A 173 3.66 -5.33 -1.00
CA SER A 173 3.75 -6.04 0.27
C SER A 173 2.44 -5.98 1.04
N SER A 174 2.32 -6.86 2.04
CA SER A 174 1.28 -6.85 3.05
C SER A 174 1.88 -6.88 4.44
N GLU A 175 1.19 -6.27 5.40
CA GLU A 175 1.60 -6.21 6.79
C GLU A 175 0.39 -6.41 7.70
N VAL A 176 0.58 -7.11 8.81
CA VAL A 176 -0.42 -7.24 9.87
C VAL A 176 0.15 -6.68 11.16
N LEU A 177 -0.58 -5.80 11.82
CA LEU A 177 -0.19 -5.22 13.11
C LEU A 177 -1.41 -5.08 14.03
N HIS A 178 -1.15 -4.93 15.34
CA HIS A 178 -2.22 -4.65 16.28
C HIS A 178 -2.86 -3.29 16.00
N ALA A 179 -4.15 -3.15 16.27
CA ALA A 179 -4.90 -1.93 15.99
C ALA A 179 -4.25 -0.66 16.59
N ASP A 180 -3.72 -0.77 17.82
CA ASP A 180 -3.09 0.32 18.55
C ASP A 180 -1.70 0.72 17.99
N ASP A 181 -1.09 -0.16 17.18
CA ASP A 181 0.22 0.08 16.57
C ASP A 181 0.11 0.76 15.19
N LEU A 182 -1.12 0.95 14.68
CA LEU A 182 -1.34 1.62 13.40
C LEU A 182 -0.88 3.07 13.47
N LYS A 183 0.02 3.43 12.56
CA LYS A 183 0.50 4.81 12.39
C LYS A 183 0.40 5.21 10.93
N ILE A 184 -0.15 6.38 10.69
CA ILE A 184 -0.19 7.00 9.37
C ILE A 184 1.18 7.63 9.10
N TYR A 185 1.79 7.29 7.97
CA TYR A 185 3.10 7.80 7.56
C TYR A 185 3.11 8.13 6.08
N GLY A 186 3.99 9.06 5.70
CA GLY A 186 4.24 9.42 4.31
C GLY A 186 5.27 8.50 3.64
N ALA A 187 5.58 8.78 2.37
CA ALA A 187 6.62 8.11 1.59
C ALA A 187 7.36 9.14 0.71
N ASP A 188 8.53 8.75 0.21
CA ASP A 188 9.33 9.58 -0.70
C ASP A 188 9.00 9.34 -2.18
N ASP A 189 8.12 8.38 -2.46
CA ASP A 189 7.57 8.03 -3.77
C ASP A 189 6.04 8.02 -3.73
N SER A 190 5.37 7.76 -4.85
CA SER A 190 3.90 7.68 -4.88
C SER A 190 3.44 6.27 -4.48
N ARG A 191 2.79 6.18 -3.33
CA ARG A 191 2.29 4.94 -2.71
C ARG A 191 0.87 5.05 -2.24
N ILE A 192 0.28 3.87 -2.01
CA ILE A 192 -0.99 3.72 -1.31
C ILE A 192 -0.91 2.64 -0.25
N SER A 193 -1.72 2.78 0.78
CA SER A 193 -1.97 1.80 1.83
C SER A 193 -3.46 1.55 1.95
N LEU A 194 -3.90 0.31 1.66
CA LEU A 194 -5.27 -0.12 1.91
C LEU A 194 -5.33 -0.81 3.26
N VAL A 195 -6.28 -0.42 4.11
CA VAL A 195 -6.38 -0.89 5.49
C VAL A 195 -7.74 -1.50 5.75
N THR A 196 -7.75 -2.68 6.36
CA THR A 196 -8.97 -3.30 6.88
C THR A 196 -8.73 -3.98 8.23
N CYS A 197 -9.80 -4.23 8.96
CA CYS A 197 -9.75 -4.89 10.27
C CYS A 197 -9.68 -6.41 10.11
N ILE A 198 -8.87 -7.09 10.91
CA ILE A 198 -8.77 -8.55 10.99
C ILE A 198 -8.52 -8.99 12.46
N PRO A 199 -8.68 -10.29 12.83
CA PRO A 199 -9.51 -11.26 12.12
C PRO A 199 -11.00 -10.90 12.21
N ARG A 200 -11.83 -11.62 11.46
CA ARG A 200 -13.30 -11.47 11.52
C ARG A 200 -13.81 -11.63 12.94
N LEU A 201 -14.77 -10.80 13.34
CA LEU A 201 -15.43 -10.79 14.65
C LEU A 201 -14.57 -10.30 15.82
N GLU A 202 -13.25 -10.26 15.71
CA GLU A 202 -12.35 -9.75 16.77
C GLU A 202 -11.86 -8.34 16.47
N TYR A 203 -11.48 -8.08 15.20
CA TYR A 203 -11.00 -6.79 14.68
C TYR A 203 -9.82 -6.19 15.44
N SER A 204 -9.07 -7.05 16.16
CA SER A 204 -7.94 -6.65 17.01
C SER A 204 -6.71 -6.18 16.23
N HIS A 205 -6.62 -6.53 14.96
CA HIS A 205 -5.49 -6.19 14.09
C HIS A 205 -5.95 -5.43 12.85
N ARG A 206 -4.97 -4.85 12.16
CA ARG A 206 -5.12 -4.21 10.87
C ARG A 206 -4.27 -4.95 9.85
N LEU A 207 -4.90 -5.31 8.74
CA LEU A 207 -4.21 -5.73 7.53
C LEU A 207 -3.96 -4.48 6.69
N ILE A 208 -2.71 -4.26 6.31
CA ILE A 208 -2.28 -3.17 5.46
C ILE A 208 -1.72 -3.76 4.17
N ILE A 209 -2.30 -3.40 3.04
CA ILE A 209 -1.80 -3.74 1.72
C ILE A 209 -1.14 -2.51 1.13
N LYS A 210 0.13 -2.63 0.74
CA LYS A 210 0.92 -1.52 0.22
C LYS A 210 1.11 -1.66 -1.29
N GLY A 211 0.86 -0.59 -2.02
CA GLY A 211 1.06 -0.52 -3.46
C GLY A 211 1.89 0.69 -3.87
N VAL A 212 2.58 0.58 -4.98
CA VAL A 212 3.40 1.65 -5.57
C VAL A 212 2.87 2.00 -6.94
N LEU A 213 2.91 3.28 -7.30
CA LEU A 213 2.46 3.78 -8.59
C LEU A 213 3.29 3.13 -9.71
N ALA A 214 2.62 2.40 -10.59
CA ALA A 214 3.19 1.70 -11.74
C ALA A 214 2.90 2.42 -13.06
N GLY A 215 1.71 3.02 -13.19
CA GLY A 215 1.31 3.70 -14.42
C GLY A 215 0.23 4.74 -14.21
N VAL A 216 0.07 5.61 -15.20
CA VAL A 216 -0.96 6.66 -15.22
C VAL A 216 -1.61 6.69 -16.60
N ARG A 217 -2.92 6.86 -16.63
CA ARG A 217 -3.71 7.14 -17.83
C ARG A 217 -4.49 8.43 -17.64
N THR A 218 -4.09 9.50 -18.31
CA THR A 218 -4.77 10.80 -18.24
C THR A 218 -5.99 10.83 -19.16
N TYR A 219 -7.05 11.55 -18.74
CA TYR A 219 -8.23 11.80 -19.57
C TYR A 219 -8.05 12.95 -20.55
#